data_bf354c36d069a20760041397d12a33b6
#
_entry.id   bf354c36d069a20760041397d12a33b6
#
_cell.length_a   1.000
_cell.length_b   1.000
_cell.length_c   1.000
_cell.angle_alpha   90.00
_cell.angle_beta   90.00
_cell.angle_gamma   90.00
#
_symmetry.space_group_name_H-M   'P 1'
#
loop_
_entity.id
_entity.type
_entity.pdbx_description
1 polymer ?
#
loop_
_entity_poly.entity_id
_entity_poly.type
_entity_poly.pdbx_seq_one_letter_code
_entity_poly.pdbx_strand_id
1 'polypeptide(L)'
;MKHCVRKTSLLLAMSTIIPALYASERPAALSTERVFAMTNDATKNEVFAFALGHDGTFHSTGSFATGGRGSGGITDPLESQGSLTISQDHSLLFAVNAGSGTVSSFRIEGDRLVWADQQPTDGAEPVAVAQHGQFVYVLNQGGFGGIAVFSVNGDGHLKKVPNSTTLLSATGLEGSSIAVSPDGQLLAVVERLAGNIDIFHILPNGTLSTITTTTDPNPGGFSAIFSRQGELLVSETGPSGVADGSTISSFNVNSNATVSPISAAVPTEGAANCWLAITPNGKFVYTSNSGSDTISGFKVADNGALTPIGGAIVGANPAGSHNVDIAVSADGNFVYTQNSNTGTIRVWTINSDGTLKEVDNISGLPAMSGTNGLAAD
;
A
#
# COMPACT_ATOMS: atom_id res chain seq x y z
N MET A 1 20.98 99.49 7.48
CA MET A 1 20.20 98.69 8.42
C MET A 1 19.24 97.82 7.61
N LYS A 2 19.56 96.57 7.46
CA LYS A 2 18.78 95.62 6.60
C LYS A 2 18.16 94.56 7.52
N HIS A 3 16.84 94.53 7.57
CA HIS A 3 16.07 93.54 8.31
C HIS A 3 16.06 92.21 7.57
N CYS A 4 16.48 91.13 8.21
CA CYS A 4 16.44 89.79 7.73
C CYS A 4 15.16 89.13 8.27
N VAL A 5 14.22 88.75 7.35
CA VAL A 5 13.00 88.05 7.72
C VAL A 5 13.26 86.56 7.47
N ARG A 6 13.21 85.79 8.57
CA ARG A 6 13.24 84.31 8.51
C ARG A 6 11.84 83.76 8.16
N LYS A 7 11.72 83.06 7.04
CA LYS A 7 10.55 82.26 6.70
C LYS A 7 10.67 80.90 7.33
N THR A 8 9.76 80.54 8.21
CA THR A 8 9.63 79.23 8.83
C THR A 8 8.70 78.35 7.91
N SER A 9 9.23 77.36 7.27
CA SER A 9 8.40 76.40 6.51
C SER A 9 7.96 75.24 7.40
N LEU A 10 6.66 75.10 7.53
CA LEU A 10 5.99 73.99 8.26
C LEU A 10 5.87 72.83 7.31
N LEU A 11 6.62 71.69 7.51
CA LEU A 11 6.42 70.45 6.82
C LEU A 11 5.28 69.66 7.48
N LEU A 12 4.19 69.49 6.76
CA LEU A 12 3.08 68.61 7.14
C LEU A 12 3.44 67.19 6.73
N ALA A 13 3.74 66.31 7.69
CA ALA A 13 3.95 64.87 7.41
C ALA A 13 2.58 64.19 7.29
N MET A 14 2.19 63.82 6.09
CA MET A 14 1.05 62.93 5.85
C MET A 14 1.49 61.46 6.13
N SER A 15 1.05 60.89 7.23
CA SER A 15 1.16 59.44 7.50
C SER A 15 0.08 58.70 6.70
N THR A 16 0.49 57.99 5.68
CA THR A 16 -0.35 57.03 4.96
C THR A 16 -0.49 55.76 5.81
N ILE A 17 -1.68 55.55 6.38
CA ILE A 17 -2.05 54.27 7.00
C ILE A 17 -2.33 53.27 5.87
N ILE A 18 -1.44 52.31 5.65
CA ILE A 18 -1.67 51.16 4.79
C ILE A 18 -2.51 50.19 5.62
N PRO A 19 -3.73 49.82 5.20
CA PRO A 19 -4.46 48.77 5.88
C PRO A 19 -3.72 47.44 5.61
N ALA A 20 -3.28 46.77 6.68
CA ALA A 20 -2.80 45.40 6.62
C ALA A 20 -3.96 44.51 6.11
N LEU A 21 -3.84 44.02 4.89
CA LEU A 21 -4.67 42.91 4.42
C LEU A 21 -4.34 41.71 5.30
N TYR A 22 -5.22 41.39 6.23
CA TYR A 22 -5.27 40.07 6.83
C TYR A 22 -5.61 39.12 5.72
N ALA A 23 -4.61 38.43 5.18
CA ALA A 23 -4.82 37.20 4.47
C ALA A 23 -5.46 36.22 5.48
N SER A 24 -6.74 35.95 5.33
CA SER A 24 -7.37 34.84 6.02
C SER A 24 -6.65 33.61 5.51
N GLU A 25 -5.79 33.01 6.33
CA GLU A 25 -5.36 31.65 6.11
C GLU A 25 -6.64 30.81 5.98
N ARG A 26 -6.91 30.32 4.77
CA ARG A 26 -7.87 29.22 4.62
C ARG A 26 -7.37 28.14 5.57
N PRO A 27 -8.22 27.61 6.47
CA PRO A 27 -7.86 26.40 7.17
C PRO A 27 -7.41 25.41 6.09
N ALA A 28 -6.21 24.83 6.24
CA ALA A 28 -5.84 23.67 5.44
C ALA A 28 -7.03 22.72 5.54
N ALA A 29 -7.61 22.35 4.38
CA ALA A 29 -8.62 21.31 4.38
C ALA A 29 -7.94 20.14 5.09
N LEU A 30 -8.49 19.73 6.25
CA LEU A 30 -8.06 18.52 6.92
C LEU A 30 -8.20 17.43 5.85
N SER A 31 -7.09 16.81 5.45
CA SER A 31 -7.14 15.63 4.60
C SER A 31 -8.00 14.65 5.38
N THR A 32 -9.13 14.26 4.81
CA THR A 32 -10.00 13.28 5.45
C THR A 32 -9.29 11.95 5.27
N GLU A 33 -8.76 11.39 6.36
CA GLU A 33 -8.20 10.04 6.36
C GLU A 33 -9.25 9.06 5.86
N ARG A 34 -8.89 8.26 4.85
CA ARG A 34 -9.80 7.29 4.21
C ARG A 34 -9.19 5.91 4.24
N VAL A 35 -10.04 4.92 4.47
CA VAL A 35 -9.66 3.51 4.46
C VAL A 35 -10.59 2.77 3.54
N PHE A 36 -10.02 1.94 2.68
CA PHE A 36 -10.74 1.11 1.71
C PHE A 36 -10.41 -0.36 1.96
N ALA A 37 -11.44 -1.21 1.98
CA ALA A 37 -11.27 -2.65 2.14
C ALA A 37 -12.13 -3.41 1.13
N MET A 38 -11.58 -4.48 0.57
CA MET A 38 -12.24 -5.27 -0.48
C MET A 38 -12.84 -6.56 0.10
N THR A 39 -14.01 -6.95 -0.39
CA THR A 39 -14.72 -8.14 0.08
C THR A 39 -14.18 -9.44 -0.47
N ASN A 40 -13.66 -9.43 -1.69
CA ASN A 40 -13.31 -10.62 -2.46
C ASN A 40 -14.46 -11.64 -2.58
N ASP A 41 -15.72 -11.20 -2.52
CA ASP A 41 -16.90 -12.05 -2.57
C ASP A 41 -17.05 -12.73 -3.95
N ALA A 42 -17.35 -14.03 -3.95
CA ALA A 42 -17.45 -14.86 -5.15
C ALA A 42 -18.64 -14.52 -6.05
N THR A 43 -19.61 -13.77 -5.57
CA THR A 43 -20.81 -13.39 -6.32
C THR A 43 -20.77 -11.94 -6.76
N LYS A 44 -20.27 -11.04 -5.88
CA LYS A 44 -20.20 -9.60 -6.11
C LYS A 44 -19.05 -9.02 -5.29
N ASN A 45 -17.92 -8.76 -5.95
CA ASN A 45 -16.83 -8.08 -5.29
C ASN A 45 -17.12 -6.60 -5.07
N GLU A 46 -16.88 -6.09 -3.86
CA GLU A 46 -17.15 -4.71 -3.46
C GLU A 46 -15.98 -4.12 -2.69
N VAL A 47 -15.83 -2.81 -2.77
CA VAL A 47 -14.94 -2.02 -1.92
C VAL A 47 -15.78 -1.26 -0.91
N PHE A 48 -15.54 -1.51 0.37
CA PHE A 48 -16.05 -0.71 1.48
C PHE A 48 -15.15 0.49 1.69
N ALA A 49 -15.74 1.67 1.88
CA ALA A 49 -15.02 2.89 2.15
C ALA A 49 -15.41 3.45 3.52
N PHE A 50 -14.41 3.95 4.23
CA PHE A 50 -14.53 4.57 5.53
C PHE A 50 -13.75 5.88 5.54
N ALA A 51 -14.26 6.89 6.26
CA ALA A 51 -13.60 8.18 6.41
C ALA A 51 -13.58 8.60 7.88
N LEU A 52 -12.52 9.29 8.28
CA LEU A 52 -12.38 9.84 9.62
C LEU A 52 -13.30 11.06 9.77
N GLY A 53 -14.25 10.98 10.69
CA GLY A 53 -15.17 12.06 11.00
C GLY A 53 -14.54 13.13 11.89
N HIS A 54 -15.21 14.30 11.98
CA HIS A 54 -14.81 15.39 12.87
C HIS A 54 -14.84 15.03 14.36
N ASP A 55 -15.54 13.94 14.71
CA ASP A 55 -15.62 13.38 16.06
C ASP A 55 -14.40 12.50 16.40
N GLY A 56 -13.48 12.30 15.45
CA GLY A 56 -12.29 11.48 15.60
C GLY A 56 -12.53 9.98 15.45
N THR A 57 -13.70 9.57 14.95
CA THR A 57 -14.04 8.16 14.68
C THR A 57 -14.23 7.90 13.18
N PHE A 58 -13.97 6.66 12.74
CA PHE A 58 -14.20 6.28 11.36
C PHE A 58 -15.66 5.88 11.12
N HIS A 59 -16.23 6.41 10.04
CA HIS A 59 -17.59 6.12 9.62
C HIS A 59 -17.61 5.52 8.21
N SER A 60 -18.49 4.52 7.98
CA SER A 60 -18.70 4.00 6.64
C SER A 60 -19.30 5.07 5.72
N THR A 61 -18.69 5.25 4.56
CA THR A 61 -19.19 6.13 3.50
C THR A 61 -19.90 5.37 2.39
N GLY A 62 -19.83 4.05 2.42
CA GLY A 62 -20.59 3.15 1.54
C GLY A 62 -19.81 1.91 1.12
N SER A 63 -20.49 1.07 0.31
CA SER A 63 -19.89 -0.01 -0.45
C SER A 63 -20.06 0.22 -1.95
N PHE A 64 -19.05 -0.11 -2.73
CA PHE A 64 -18.96 0.21 -4.15
C PHE A 64 -18.63 -1.06 -4.94
N ALA A 65 -19.56 -1.48 -5.81
CA ALA A 65 -19.36 -2.67 -6.63
C ALA A 65 -18.19 -2.49 -7.60
N THR A 66 -17.29 -3.46 -7.66
CA THR A 66 -16.19 -3.48 -8.63
C THR A 66 -16.66 -3.80 -10.06
N GLY A 67 -17.87 -4.36 -10.20
CA GLY A 67 -18.38 -4.91 -11.47
C GLY A 67 -17.91 -6.35 -11.72
N GLY A 68 -17.00 -6.89 -10.90
CA GLY A 68 -16.49 -8.24 -10.99
C GLY A 68 -16.84 -9.11 -9.79
N ARG A 69 -16.21 -10.27 -9.74
CA ARG A 69 -16.35 -11.27 -8.67
C ARG A 69 -14.97 -11.59 -8.10
N GLY A 70 -14.92 -11.74 -6.78
CA GLY A 70 -13.76 -12.29 -6.09
C GLY A 70 -13.68 -13.82 -6.21
N SER A 71 -12.67 -14.42 -5.61
CA SER A 71 -12.53 -15.88 -5.51
C SER A 71 -13.44 -16.48 -4.43
N GLY A 72 -13.93 -15.68 -3.50
CA GLY A 72 -14.58 -16.16 -2.28
C GLY A 72 -13.58 -16.79 -1.32
N GLY A 73 -14.05 -17.59 -0.39
CA GLY A 73 -13.23 -18.23 0.62
C GLY A 73 -13.55 -17.76 2.04
N ILE A 74 -12.70 -18.07 3.01
CA ILE A 74 -12.99 -17.80 4.42
C ILE A 74 -12.00 -16.80 5.01
N THR A 75 -10.71 -17.10 5.05
CA THR A 75 -9.72 -16.28 5.75
C THR A 75 -8.85 -15.47 4.80
N ASP A 76 -7.96 -16.09 4.06
CA ASP A 76 -7.05 -15.45 3.09
C ASP A 76 -7.02 -16.24 1.79
N PRO A 77 -8.08 -16.17 0.97
CA PRO A 77 -8.18 -16.99 -0.23
C PRO A 77 -7.30 -16.53 -1.39
N LEU A 78 -6.80 -15.30 -1.36
CA LEU A 78 -5.91 -14.75 -2.40
C LEU A 78 -4.44 -15.07 -2.11
N GLU A 79 -4.11 -15.29 -0.84
CA GLU A 79 -2.72 -15.51 -0.39
C GLU A 79 -1.74 -14.50 -1.01
N SER A 80 -2.12 -13.21 -0.95
CA SER A 80 -1.42 -12.13 -1.65
C SER A 80 -1.51 -10.79 -0.94
N GLN A 81 -0.62 -9.87 -1.31
CA GLN A 81 -0.70 -8.47 -0.95
C GLN A 81 -0.90 -7.59 -2.19
N GLY A 82 -1.71 -6.54 -2.03
CA GLY A 82 -1.94 -5.53 -3.06
C GLY A 82 -3.15 -5.83 -3.95
N SER A 83 -4.11 -6.62 -3.49
CA SER A 83 -5.37 -6.87 -4.20
C SER A 83 -6.23 -5.60 -4.35
N LEU A 84 -5.97 -4.60 -3.51
CA LEU A 84 -6.52 -3.24 -3.55
C LEU A 84 -5.38 -2.22 -3.43
N THR A 85 -5.30 -1.24 -4.33
CA THR A 85 -4.18 -0.27 -4.36
C THR A 85 -4.66 1.11 -4.77
N ILE A 86 -4.20 2.15 -4.05
CA ILE A 86 -4.40 3.57 -4.41
C ILE A 86 -3.29 4.02 -5.36
N SER A 87 -3.62 4.89 -6.35
CA SER A 87 -2.63 5.52 -7.23
C SER A 87 -1.69 6.45 -6.44
N GLN A 88 -0.48 6.69 -6.99
CA GLN A 88 0.52 7.56 -6.36
C GLN A 88 0.04 8.99 -6.09
N ASP A 89 -0.88 9.49 -6.90
CA ASP A 89 -1.48 10.84 -6.77
C ASP A 89 -2.76 10.84 -5.92
N HIS A 90 -3.12 9.69 -5.34
CA HIS A 90 -4.29 9.47 -4.51
C HIS A 90 -5.65 9.77 -5.20
N SER A 91 -5.68 9.83 -6.53
CA SER A 91 -6.89 10.12 -7.30
C SER A 91 -7.68 8.88 -7.72
N LEU A 92 -7.01 7.73 -7.81
CA LEU A 92 -7.59 6.47 -8.29
C LEU A 92 -7.40 5.33 -7.29
N LEU A 93 -8.33 4.38 -7.32
CA LEU A 93 -8.24 3.11 -6.60
C LEU A 93 -8.40 1.97 -7.61
N PHE A 94 -7.58 0.94 -7.48
CA PHE A 94 -7.62 -0.27 -8.31
C PHE A 94 -7.93 -1.49 -7.46
N ALA A 95 -8.83 -2.35 -7.95
CA ALA A 95 -9.25 -3.58 -7.28
C ALA A 95 -9.16 -4.77 -8.24
N VAL A 96 -8.55 -5.87 -7.83
CA VAL A 96 -8.58 -7.12 -8.59
C VAL A 96 -9.90 -7.87 -8.35
N ASN A 97 -10.34 -8.62 -9.34
CA ASN A 97 -11.50 -9.50 -9.27
C ASN A 97 -11.07 -10.92 -9.64
N ALA A 98 -10.54 -11.64 -8.67
CA ALA A 98 -9.88 -12.94 -8.87
C ALA A 98 -10.81 -13.98 -9.54
N GLY A 99 -12.08 -14.03 -9.13
CA GLY A 99 -13.05 -14.97 -9.66
C GLY A 99 -13.58 -14.64 -11.06
N SER A 100 -13.41 -13.40 -11.54
CA SER A 100 -13.79 -13.01 -12.90
C SER A 100 -12.63 -12.68 -13.84
N GLY A 101 -11.37 -12.73 -13.35
CA GLY A 101 -10.19 -12.49 -14.17
C GLY A 101 -10.09 -11.03 -14.66
N THR A 102 -10.53 -10.05 -13.86
CA THR A 102 -10.58 -8.64 -14.25
C THR A 102 -9.92 -7.75 -13.22
N VAL A 103 -9.55 -6.53 -13.62
CA VAL A 103 -9.16 -5.43 -12.75
C VAL A 103 -10.14 -4.28 -12.94
N SER A 104 -10.52 -3.64 -11.85
CA SER A 104 -11.43 -2.48 -11.85
C SER A 104 -10.72 -1.25 -11.33
N SER A 105 -11.13 -0.09 -11.80
CA SER A 105 -10.66 1.22 -11.36
C SER A 105 -11.81 2.10 -10.89
N PHE A 106 -11.52 2.94 -9.91
CA PHE A 106 -12.43 3.95 -9.38
C PHE A 106 -11.72 5.29 -9.30
N ARG A 107 -12.44 6.38 -9.48
CA ARG A 107 -11.99 7.70 -9.03
C ARG A 107 -12.35 7.88 -7.56
N ILE A 108 -11.43 8.49 -6.81
CA ILE A 108 -11.65 8.87 -5.42
C ILE A 108 -12.16 10.32 -5.42
N GLU A 109 -13.44 10.53 -5.07
CA GLU A 109 -14.09 11.84 -5.08
C GLU A 109 -14.62 12.19 -3.67
N GLY A 110 -13.81 12.91 -2.90
CA GLY A 110 -14.07 13.11 -1.47
C GLY A 110 -14.11 11.76 -0.75
N ASP A 111 -15.18 11.50 -0.01
CA ASP A 111 -15.34 10.25 0.75
C ASP A 111 -16.01 9.13 -0.06
N ARG A 112 -16.09 9.25 -1.38
CA ARG A 112 -16.81 8.31 -2.25
C ARG A 112 -15.90 7.76 -3.34
N LEU A 113 -16.19 6.53 -3.75
CA LEU A 113 -15.64 5.94 -4.96
C LEU A 113 -16.63 6.08 -6.11
N VAL A 114 -16.13 6.52 -7.25
CA VAL A 114 -16.89 6.56 -8.51
C VAL A 114 -16.29 5.55 -9.46
N TRP A 115 -17.03 4.50 -9.78
CA TRP A 115 -16.59 3.47 -10.72
C TRP A 115 -16.19 4.10 -12.07
N ALA A 116 -15.02 3.75 -12.57
CA ALA A 116 -14.48 4.31 -13.80
C ALA A 116 -14.41 3.28 -14.93
N ASP A 117 -13.81 2.11 -14.68
CA ASP A 117 -13.60 1.10 -15.72
C ASP A 117 -13.40 -0.29 -15.12
N GLN A 118 -13.50 -1.31 -16.00
CA GLN A 118 -13.15 -2.69 -15.71
C GLN A 118 -12.60 -3.35 -16.97
N GLN A 119 -11.45 -4.02 -16.87
CA GLN A 119 -10.80 -4.69 -18.00
C GLN A 119 -10.41 -6.13 -17.67
N PRO A 120 -10.48 -7.06 -18.63
CA PRO A 120 -9.94 -8.41 -18.45
C PRO A 120 -8.41 -8.35 -18.35
N THR A 121 -7.84 -9.17 -17.46
CA THR A 121 -6.38 -9.28 -17.30
C THR A 121 -5.76 -10.23 -18.33
N ASP A 122 -6.60 -11.01 -19.06
CA ASP A 122 -6.22 -12.10 -19.95
C ASP A 122 -5.38 -13.18 -19.25
N GLY A 123 -5.43 -13.21 -17.91
CA GLY A 123 -4.90 -14.25 -17.05
C GLY A 123 -6.03 -14.78 -16.16
N ALA A 124 -5.71 -15.77 -15.34
CA ALA A 124 -6.62 -16.31 -14.35
C ALA A 124 -6.20 -15.81 -12.96
N GLU A 125 -7.20 -15.56 -12.12
CA GLU A 125 -7.00 -15.25 -10.71
C GLU A 125 -6.04 -14.06 -10.47
N PRO A 126 -6.38 -12.83 -10.93
CA PRO A 126 -5.61 -11.65 -10.55
C PRO A 126 -5.66 -11.46 -9.03
N VAL A 127 -4.49 -11.31 -8.40
CA VAL A 127 -4.35 -11.28 -6.94
C VAL A 127 -3.72 -10.00 -6.42
N ALA A 128 -2.96 -9.29 -7.25
CA ALA A 128 -2.31 -8.05 -6.83
C ALA A 128 -2.24 -7.04 -7.98
N VAL A 129 -2.24 -5.75 -7.63
CA VAL A 129 -2.12 -4.65 -8.57
C VAL A 129 -1.15 -3.60 -8.03
N ALA A 130 -0.25 -3.11 -8.88
CA ALA A 130 0.63 -1.98 -8.60
C ALA A 130 0.47 -0.91 -9.68
N GLN A 131 0.66 0.37 -9.30
CA GLN A 131 0.54 1.48 -10.23
C GLN A 131 1.76 2.41 -10.10
N HIS A 132 2.26 2.90 -11.23
CA HIS A 132 3.25 3.97 -11.26
C HIS A 132 3.07 4.83 -12.52
N GLY A 133 3.02 6.15 -12.33
CA GLY A 133 2.75 7.09 -13.41
C GLY A 133 1.45 6.73 -14.15
N GLN A 134 1.55 6.49 -15.45
CA GLN A 134 0.40 6.12 -16.28
C GLN A 134 0.21 4.59 -16.45
N PHE A 135 0.98 3.75 -15.75
CA PHE A 135 0.92 2.31 -15.92
C PHE A 135 0.38 1.59 -14.69
N VAL A 136 -0.42 0.56 -14.95
CA VAL A 136 -0.99 -0.35 -13.95
C VAL A 136 -0.55 -1.77 -14.31
N TYR A 137 0.02 -2.47 -13.33
CA TYR A 137 0.54 -3.82 -13.44
C TYR A 137 -0.33 -4.75 -12.60
N VAL A 138 -0.88 -5.78 -13.20
CA VAL A 138 -1.76 -6.73 -12.53
C VAL A 138 -1.14 -8.11 -12.55
N LEU A 139 -0.90 -8.66 -11.37
CA LEU A 139 -0.35 -10.01 -11.19
C LEU A 139 -1.49 -11.02 -11.21
N ASN A 140 -1.40 -11.99 -12.11
CA ASN A 140 -2.29 -13.15 -12.18
C ASN A 140 -1.56 -14.35 -11.59
N GLN A 141 -2.19 -15.02 -10.62
CA GLN A 141 -1.62 -16.18 -9.94
C GLN A 141 -2.00 -17.49 -10.64
N GLY A 142 -3.21 -17.57 -11.14
CA GLY A 142 -3.76 -18.77 -11.77
C GLY A 142 -3.32 -19.00 -13.22
N GLY A 143 -3.54 -20.21 -13.70
CA GLY A 143 -3.17 -20.59 -15.06
C GLY A 143 -1.66 -20.67 -15.26
N PHE A 144 -1.13 -19.93 -16.22
CA PHE A 144 0.31 -19.86 -16.46
C PHE A 144 1.04 -18.89 -15.52
N GLY A 145 0.28 -18.12 -14.72
CA GLY A 145 0.81 -17.00 -13.96
C GLY A 145 1.29 -15.86 -14.87
N GLY A 146 1.43 -14.67 -14.36
CA GLY A 146 2.03 -13.59 -15.13
C GLY A 146 1.45 -12.20 -14.86
N ILE A 147 2.03 -11.21 -15.51
CA ILE A 147 1.73 -9.82 -15.32
C ILE A 147 1.06 -9.26 -16.56
N ALA A 148 -0.12 -8.66 -16.40
CA ALA A 148 -0.80 -7.86 -17.41
C ALA A 148 -0.51 -6.38 -17.18
N VAL A 149 -0.28 -5.61 -18.25
CA VAL A 149 0.01 -4.18 -18.15
C VAL A 149 -1.06 -3.37 -18.84
N PHE A 150 -1.52 -2.31 -18.15
CA PHE A 150 -2.46 -1.34 -18.67
C PHE A 150 -1.88 0.07 -18.58
N SER A 151 -2.26 0.94 -19.50
CA SER A 151 -2.16 2.38 -19.30
C SER A 151 -3.46 2.87 -18.67
N VAL A 152 -3.36 3.87 -17.80
CA VAL A 152 -4.52 4.53 -17.16
C VAL A 152 -4.45 6.03 -17.40
N ASN A 153 -5.60 6.66 -17.62
CA ASN A 153 -5.72 8.12 -17.70
C ASN A 153 -6.27 8.70 -16.38
N GLY A 154 -6.30 10.03 -16.27
CA GLY A 154 -6.80 10.72 -15.07
C GLY A 154 -8.29 10.47 -14.76
N ASP A 155 -9.09 9.99 -15.72
CA ASP A 155 -10.49 9.60 -15.51
C ASP A 155 -10.61 8.15 -15.01
N GLY A 156 -9.49 7.43 -14.88
CA GLY A 156 -9.45 6.04 -14.42
C GLY A 156 -9.68 5.00 -15.53
N HIS A 157 -9.81 5.39 -16.80
CA HIS A 157 -9.98 4.43 -17.89
C HIS A 157 -8.70 3.64 -18.15
N LEU A 158 -8.84 2.31 -18.15
CA LEU A 158 -7.78 1.34 -18.36
C LEU A 158 -7.73 0.93 -19.83
N LYS A 159 -6.54 0.91 -20.39
CA LYS A 159 -6.29 0.39 -21.73
C LYS A 159 -5.13 -0.59 -21.71
N LYS A 160 -5.37 -1.84 -22.09
CA LYS A 160 -4.31 -2.85 -22.15
C LYS A 160 -3.18 -2.42 -23.07
N VAL A 161 -1.95 -2.52 -22.60
CA VAL A 161 -0.75 -2.29 -23.41
C VAL A 161 -0.56 -3.50 -24.33
N PRO A 162 -0.48 -3.33 -25.66
CA PRO A 162 -0.35 -4.46 -26.57
C PRO A 162 0.93 -5.27 -26.33
N ASN A 163 0.83 -6.58 -26.39
CA ASN A 163 1.95 -7.53 -26.21
C ASN A 163 2.71 -7.33 -24.88
N SER A 164 2.03 -6.94 -23.82
CA SER A 164 2.63 -6.64 -22.52
C SER A 164 2.50 -7.77 -21.49
N THR A 165 1.81 -8.87 -21.82
CA THR A 165 1.72 -10.02 -20.91
C THR A 165 3.10 -10.63 -20.74
N THR A 166 3.59 -10.66 -19.50
CA THR A 166 4.90 -11.19 -19.13
C THR A 166 4.71 -12.35 -18.18
N LEU A 167 5.29 -13.51 -18.48
CA LEU A 167 5.21 -14.70 -17.64
C LEU A 167 6.22 -14.59 -16.48
N LEU A 168 5.91 -15.24 -15.37
CA LEU A 168 6.80 -15.44 -14.23
C LEU A 168 7.85 -16.52 -14.55
N SER A 169 8.69 -16.87 -13.56
CA SER A 169 9.83 -17.79 -13.75
C SER A 169 9.39 -19.18 -14.18
N ALA A 170 8.24 -19.66 -13.67
CA ALA A 170 7.57 -20.88 -14.13
C ALA A 170 6.07 -20.86 -13.80
N THR A 171 5.33 -21.87 -14.26
CA THR A 171 3.90 -22.01 -13.98
C THR A 171 3.65 -22.62 -12.61
N GLY A 172 2.60 -22.15 -11.93
CA GLY A 172 2.15 -22.72 -10.66
C GLY A 172 3.05 -22.39 -9.46
N LEU A 173 3.85 -21.32 -9.55
CA LEU A 173 4.71 -20.88 -8.46
C LEU A 173 4.06 -19.83 -7.55
N GLU A 174 2.83 -19.44 -7.88
CA GLU A 174 1.98 -18.56 -7.08
C GLU A 174 2.66 -17.23 -6.72
N GLY A 175 2.68 -16.31 -7.69
CA GLY A 175 3.06 -14.92 -7.42
C GLY A 175 2.10 -14.30 -6.41
N SER A 176 2.61 -13.82 -5.27
CA SER A 176 1.82 -13.35 -4.14
C SER A 176 1.83 -11.83 -3.93
N SER A 177 2.80 -11.14 -4.52
CA SER A 177 2.85 -9.67 -4.45
C SER A 177 3.54 -9.07 -5.66
N ILE A 178 3.19 -7.81 -5.95
CA ILE A 178 3.79 -7.01 -7.01
C ILE A 178 4.07 -5.60 -6.50
N ALA A 179 5.28 -5.10 -6.71
CA ALA A 179 5.68 -3.76 -6.28
C ALA A 179 6.47 -3.04 -7.38
N VAL A 180 6.28 -1.72 -7.52
CA VAL A 180 7.07 -0.87 -8.41
C VAL A 180 8.00 -0.01 -7.58
N SER A 181 9.26 0.14 -8.03
CA SER A 181 10.24 1.00 -7.37
C SER A 181 9.81 2.48 -7.40
N PRO A 182 10.25 3.31 -6.45
CA PRO A 182 9.83 4.71 -6.36
C PRO A 182 10.16 5.53 -7.61
N ASP A 183 11.20 5.17 -8.34
CA ASP A 183 11.60 5.81 -9.60
C ASP A 183 10.88 5.25 -10.85
N GLY A 184 10.05 4.22 -10.66
CA GLY A 184 9.28 3.57 -11.72
C GLY A 184 10.12 2.76 -12.70
N GLN A 185 11.36 2.41 -12.37
CA GLN A 185 12.25 1.69 -13.29
C GLN A 185 12.26 0.19 -13.07
N LEU A 186 11.87 -0.28 -11.89
CA LEU A 186 11.88 -1.69 -11.51
C LEU A 186 10.50 -2.15 -11.04
N LEU A 187 10.22 -3.41 -11.31
CA LEU A 187 9.05 -4.11 -10.78
C LEU A 187 9.54 -5.40 -10.13
N ALA A 188 9.10 -5.65 -8.91
CA ALA A 188 9.39 -6.86 -8.15
C ALA A 188 8.13 -7.72 -8.00
N VAL A 189 8.30 -9.04 -8.06
CA VAL A 189 7.28 -10.06 -7.72
C VAL A 189 7.90 -11.06 -6.77
N VAL A 190 7.13 -11.53 -5.79
CA VAL A 190 7.50 -12.68 -4.96
C VAL A 190 6.71 -13.89 -5.44
N GLU A 191 7.40 -14.98 -5.76
CA GLU A 191 6.82 -16.30 -6.06
C GLU A 191 6.90 -17.18 -4.81
N ARG A 192 5.79 -17.25 -4.05
CA ARG A 192 5.83 -17.82 -2.70
C ARG A 192 6.11 -19.33 -2.63
N LEU A 193 5.66 -20.12 -3.62
CA LEU A 193 5.92 -21.57 -3.63
C LEU A 193 7.35 -21.92 -4.05
N ALA A 194 7.97 -21.07 -4.87
CA ALA A 194 9.36 -21.25 -5.29
C ALA A 194 10.35 -20.59 -4.31
N GLY A 195 9.89 -19.64 -3.49
CA GLY A 195 10.77 -18.80 -2.70
C GLY A 195 11.66 -17.91 -3.59
N ASN A 196 11.10 -17.36 -4.67
CA ASN A 196 11.82 -16.51 -5.60
C ASN A 196 11.43 -15.05 -5.45
N ILE A 197 12.41 -14.19 -5.70
CA ILE A 197 12.24 -12.75 -5.92
C ILE A 197 12.57 -12.50 -7.38
N ASP A 198 11.57 -12.08 -8.13
CA ASP A 198 11.67 -11.76 -9.55
C ASP A 198 11.72 -10.25 -9.75
N ILE A 199 12.73 -9.78 -10.48
CA ILE A 199 12.89 -8.37 -10.82
C ILE A 199 12.82 -8.19 -12.34
N PHE A 200 12.06 -7.17 -12.75
CA PHE A 200 11.94 -6.72 -14.13
C PHE A 200 12.34 -5.25 -14.25
N HIS A 201 12.99 -4.88 -15.36
CA HIS A 201 13.05 -3.46 -15.73
C HIS A 201 11.75 -3.05 -16.42
N ILE A 202 11.22 -1.91 -16.01
CA ILE A 202 10.08 -1.26 -16.68
C ILE A 202 10.63 -0.45 -17.87
N LEU A 203 10.15 -0.76 -19.06
CA LEU A 203 10.53 -0.06 -20.28
C LEU A 203 9.70 1.21 -20.46
N PRO A 204 10.14 2.19 -21.27
CA PRO A 204 9.45 3.48 -21.43
C PRO A 204 7.99 3.40 -21.92
N ASN A 205 7.62 2.29 -22.57
CA ASN A 205 6.24 2.02 -23.01
C ASN A 205 5.41 1.23 -21.97
N GLY A 206 5.95 1.01 -20.77
CA GLY A 206 5.31 0.27 -19.68
C GLY A 206 5.47 -1.24 -19.75
N THR A 207 5.99 -1.81 -20.85
CA THR A 207 6.26 -3.25 -20.91
C THR A 207 7.46 -3.62 -20.04
N LEU A 208 7.58 -4.90 -19.71
CA LEU A 208 8.63 -5.41 -18.84
C LEU A 208 9.76 -6.06 -19.66
N SER A 209 10.98 -5.98 -19.14
CA SER A 209 12.13 -6.72 -19.66
C SER A 209 11.99 -8.22 -19.45
N THR A 210 12.99 -8.97 -19.87
CA THR A 210 13.18 -10.35 -19.40
C THR A 210 13.36 -10.35 -17.88
N ILE A 211 12.81 -11.39 -17.24
CA ILE A 211 12.86 -11.62 -15.79
C ILE A 211 14.31 -11.90 -15.34
N THR A 212 14.65 -11.38 -14.16
CA THR A 212 15.82 -11.81 -13.39
C THR A 212 15.33 -12.39 -12.07
N THR A 213 15.53 -13.68 -11.88
CA THR A 213 15.09 -14.42 -10.70
C THR A 213 16.26 -14.60 -9.73
N THR A 214 16.02 -14.29 -8.46
CA THR A 214 16.94 -14.60 -7.35
C THR A 214 16.16 -15.40 -6.31
N THR A 215 16.70 -16.54 -5.89
CA THR A 215 16.08 -17.30 -4.80
C THR A 215 16.27 -16.54 -3.50
N ASP A 216 15.17 -16.36 -2.77
CA ASP A 216 15.19 -15.78 -1.43
C ASP A 216 15.98 -16.75 -0.52
N PRO A 217 17.04 -16.27 0.16
CA PRO A 217 17.80 -17.11 1.08
C PRO A 217 17.00 -17.58 2.30
N ASN A 218 15.83 -16.94 2.56
CA ASN A 218 14.99 -17.24 3.70
C ASN A 218 13.68 -17.88 3.25
N PRO A 219 13.13 -18.83 4.03
CA PRO A 219 11.93 -19.54 3.60
C PRO A 219 10.65 -18.71 3.78
N GLY A 220 9.73 -18.89 2.85
CA GLY A 220 8.37 -18.37 2.96
C GLY A 220 8.21 -16.92 2.55
N GLY A 221 8.99 -16.45 1.56
CA GLY A 221 8.76 -15.13 0.96
C GLY A 221 7.29 -14.97 0.55
N PHE A 222 6.64 -13.87 0.97
CA PHE A 222 5.21 -13.65 0.72
C PHE A 222 4.92 -12.30 0.07
N SER A 223 5.34 -11.19 0.65
CA SER A 223 5.13 -9.88 0.05
C SER A 223 6.42 -9.07 -0.05
N ALA A 224 6.44 -8.14 -0.99
CA ALA A 224 7.55 -7.23 -1.18
C ALA A 224 7.05 -5.80 -1.38
N ILE A 225 7.79 -4.85 -0.81
CA ILE A 225 7.60 -3.41 -1.03
C ILE A 225 8.96 -2.74 -1.21
N PHE A 226 9.00 -1.65 -1.97
CA PHE A 226 10.21 -0.84 -2.05
C PHE A 226 10.25 0.23 -0.95
N SER A 227 11.43 0.47 -0.39
CA SER A 227 11.70 1.66 0.41
C SER A 227 11.72 2.92 -0.46
N ARG A 228 11.75 4.10 0.15
CA ARG A 228 11.91 5.36 -0.60
C ARG A 228 13.22 5.46 -1.38
N GLN A 229 14.25 4.80 -0.92
CA GLN A 229 15.58 4.82 -1.52
C GLN A 229 15.77 3.73 -2.58
N GLY A 230 14.82 2.80 -2.70
CA GLY A 230 14.82 1.75 -3.71
C GLY A 230 15.30 0.38 -3.23
N GLU A 231 15.52 0.22 -1.92
CA GLU A 231 15.76 -1.11 -1.36
C GLU A 231 14.45 -1.91 -1.34
N LEU A 232 14.53 -3.21 -1.54
CA LEU A 232 13.39 -4.12 -1.49
C LEU A 232 13.28 -4.74 -0.09
N LEU A 233 12.11 -4.64 0.52
CA LEU A 233 11.76 -5.30 1.78
C LEU A 233 10.85 -6.47 1.47
N VAL A 234 11.12 -7.62 2.08
CA VAL A 234 10.37 -8.86 1.85
C VAL A 234 9.92 -9.43 3.19
N SER A 235 8.63 -9.78 3.30
CA SER A 235 8.10 -10.56 4.42
C SER A 235 8.29 -12.04 4.16
N GLU A 236 8.62 -12.78 5.21
CA GLU A 236 8.89 -14.21 5.15
C GLU A 236 8.11 -14.91 6.26
N THR A 237 7.26 -15.87 5.87
CA THR A 237 6.45 -16.64 6.84
C THR A 237 7.29 -17.54 7.72
N GLY A 238 8.55 -17.77 7.33
CA GLY A 238 9.47 -18.64 8.04
C GLY A 238 9.31 -20.13 7.72
N PRO A 239 10.12 -20.97 8.35
CA PRO A 239 10.07 -22.42 8.15
C PRO A 239 8.75 -23.01 8.65
N SER A 240 8.16 -23.92 7.87
CA SER A 240 6.94 -24.62 8.27
C SER A 240 7.08 -25.32 9.63
N GLY A 241 6.11 -25.12 10.52
CA GLY A 241 6.05 -25.75 11.84
C GLY A 241 6.95 -25.12 12.91
N VAL A 242 7.63 -24.01 12.61
CA VAL A 242 8.39 -23.24 13.60
C VAL A 242 7.48 -22.13 14.14
N ALA A 243 7.12 -22.22 15.40
CA ALA A 243 6.36 -21.16 16.07
C ALA A 243 7.19 -19.87 16.10
N ASP A 244 6.53 -18.73 15.79
CA ASP A 244 7.13 -17.39 15.81
C ASP A 244 8.44 -17.29 15.00
N GLY A 245 8.57 -18.17 14.00
CA GLY A 245 9.77 -18.25 13.13
C GLY A 245 9.75 -17.33 11.92
N SER A 246 8.79 -16.41 11.86
CA SER A 246 8.68 -15.48 10.74
C SER A 246 9.73 -14.37 10.81
N THR A 247 10.13 -13.89 9.64
CA THR A 247 11.17 -12.87 9.49
C THR A 247 10.78 -11.77 8.52
N ILE A 248 11.60 -10.74 8.46
CA ILE A 248 11.61 -9.72 7.42
C ILE A 248 13.04 -9.52 6.94
N SER A 249 13.23 -9.40 5.64
CA SER A 249 14.52 -9.08 5.04
C SER A 249 14.49 -7.80 4.24
N SER A 250 15.65 -7.17 4.08
CA SER A 250 15.86 -6.07 3.14
C SER A 250 17.02 -6.36 2.21
N PHE A 251 16.88 -5.91 0.95
CA PHE A 251 17.82 -6.20 -0.13
C PHE A 251 18.16 -4.95 -0.93
N ASN A 252 19.42 -4.81 -1.35
CA ASN A 252 19.75 -3.96 -2.48
C ASN A 252 19.29 -4.64 -3.76
N VAL A 253 18.70 -3.86 -4.68
CA VAL A 253 18.49 -4.30 -6.06
C VAL A 253 19.66 -3.80 -6.91
N ASN A 254 20.45 -4.73 -7.43
CA ASN A 254 21.66 -4.43 -8.20
C ASN A 254 21.28 -3.98 -9.63
N SER A 255 22.22 -3.32 -10.31
CA SER A 255 22.01 -2.83 -11.69
C SER A 255 21.71 -3.93 -12.73
N ASN A 256 22.03 -5.19 -12.41
CA ASN A 256 21.68 -6.36 -13.22
C ASN A 256 20.37 -7.03 -12.79
N ALA A 257 19.57 -6.33 -11.97
CA ALA A 257 18.29 -6.79 -11.42
C ALA A 257 18.37 -8.00 -10.46
N THR A 258 19.55 -8.42 -10.02
CA THR A 258 19.68 -9.39 -8.90
C THR A 258 19.52 -8.67 -7.57
N VAL A 259 19.07 -9.39 -6.53
CA VAL A 259 19.01 -8.83 -5.17
C VAL A 259 20.17 -9.34 -4.31
N SER A 260 20.62 -8.51 -3.37
CA SER A 260 21.62 -8.88 -2.37
C SER A 260 21.21 -8.38 -1.00
N PRO A 261 21.34 -9.20 0.07
CA PRO A 261 20.81 -8.87 1.38
C PRO A 261 21.54 -7.69 2.02
N ILE A 262 20.77 -6.82 2.68
CA ILE A 262 21.23 -5.77 3.60
C ILE A 262 21.00 -6.26 5.04
N SER A 263 19.75 -6.61 5.35
CA SER A 263 19.37 -7.28 6.60
C SER A 263 18.67 -8.58 6.24
N ALA A 264 19.19 -9.70 6.69
CA ALA A 264 18.66 -11.01 6.35
C ALA A 264 17.96 -11.64 7.58
N ALA A 265 16.75 -12.15 7.38
CA ALA A 265 15.98 -12.91 8.36
C ALA A 265 15.90 -12.22 9.74
N VAL A 266 15.53 -10.94 9.78
CA VAL A 266 15.33 -10.23 11.04
C VAL A 266 14.05 -10.76 11.67
N PRO A 267 14.08 -11.35 12.90
CA PRO A 267 12.92 -11.96 13.51
C PRO A 267 11.78 -10.96 13.71
N THR A 268 10.54 -11.35 13.38
CA THR A 268 9.33 -10.59 13.67
C THR A 268 8.76 -10.91 15.06
N GLU A 269 9.24 -11.99 15.70
CA GLU A 269 8.69 -12.52 16.95
C GLU A 269 7.20 -12.89 16.83
N GLY A 270 6.75 -13.18 15.61
CA GLY A 270 5.38 -13.55 15.29
C GLY A 270 5.31 -14.71 14.29
N ALA A 271 4.11 -15.20 14.01
CA ALA A 271 3.85 -16.33 13.13
C ALA A 271 3.10 -15.89 11.87
N ALA A 272 3.44 -16.49 10.73
CA ALA A 272 2.86 -16.20 9.42
C ALA A 272 2.91 -14.70 9.08
N ASN A 273 4.12 -14.14 9.03
CA ASN A 273 4.38 -12.78 8.57
C ASN A 273 4.16 -12.68 7.06
N CYS A 274 3.06 -12.08 6.64
CA CYS A 274 2.63 -12.06 5.24
C CYS A 274 2.65 -10.65 4.64
N TRP A 275 2.08 -9.65 5.29
CA TRP A 275 1.86 -8.32 4.70
C TRP A 275 2.78 -7.26 5.29
N LEU A 276 3.18 -6.30 4.44
CA LEU A 276 4.08 -5.20 4.77
C LEU A 276 3.44 -3.85 4.47
N ALA A 277 3.70 -2.85 5.31
CA ALA A 277 3.41 -1.45 5.03
C ALA A 277 4.56 -0.56 5.53
N ILE A 278 5.01 0.38 4.71
CA ILE A 278 6.07 1.33 5.06
C ILE A 278 5.49 2.74 5.21
N THR A 279 5.98 3.50 6.19
CA THR A 279 5.57 4.90 6.35
C THR A 279 6.01 5.74 5.16
N PRO A 280 5.25 6.79 4.77
CA PRO A 280 5.60 7.64 3.62
C PRO A 280 6.95 8.33 3.74
N ASN A 281 7.43 8.57 4.96
CA ASN A 281 8.77 9.10 5.21
C ASN A 281 9.89 8.05 5.12
N GLY A 282 9.53 6.77 4.94
CA GLY A 282 10.46 5.64 4.83
C GLY A 282 11.14 5.21 6.14
N LYS A 283 10.73 5.74 7.30
CA LYS A 283 11.44 5.49 8.57
C LYS A 283 11.03 4.22 9.30
N PHE A 284 9.80 3.77 9.08
CA PHE A 284 9.24 2.61 9.76
C PHE A 284 8.55 1.67 8.76
N VAL A 285 8.76 0.39 8.93
CA VAL A 285 7.99 -0.66 8.27
C VAL A 285 7.27 -1.49 9.34
N TYR A 286 6.01 -1.80 9.05
CA TYR A 286 5.18 -2.65 9.89
C TYR A 286 4.79 -3.89 9.12
N THR A 287 4.69 -5.01 9.86
CA THR A 287 4.30 -6.29 9.28
C THR A 287 3.13 -6.90 10.03
N SER A 288 2.26 -7.60 9.30
CA SER A 288 1.12 -8.31 9.83
C SER A 288 1.45 -9.80 9.97
N ASN A 289 1.50 -10.30 11.22
CA ASN A 289 1.73 -11.70 11.56
C ASN A 289 0.37 -12.39 11.76
N SER A 290 -0.21 -12.93 10.68
CA SER A 290 -1.57 -13.47 10.67
C SER A 290 -1.76 -14.68 11.57
N GLY A 291 -0.72 -15.49 11.77
CA GLY A 291 -0.78 -16.70 12.59
C GLY A 291 -0.76 -16.43 14.09
N SER A 292 -0.24 -15.26 14.51
CA SER A 292 -0.19 -14.84 15.92
C SER A 292 -1.06 -13.62 16.21
N ASP A 293 -1.77 -13.08 15.24
CA ASP A 293 -2.61 -11.87 15.35
C ASP A 293 -1.83 -10.63 15.84
N THR A 294 -0.53 -10.54 15.53
CA THR A 294 0.34 -9.47 16.01
C THR A 294 0.82 -8.57 14.87
N ILE A 295 1.33 -7.40 15.23
CA ILE A 295 1.99 -6.46 14.32
C ILE A 295 3.42 -6.32 14.79
N SER A 296 4.39 -6.51 13.90
CA SER A 296 5.78 -6.19 14.18
C SER A 296 6.19 -4.90 13.51
N GLY A 297 7.11 -4.16 14.13
CA GLY A 297 7.59 -2.88 13.63
C GLY A 297 9.12 -2.81 13.62
N PHE A 298 9.65 -2.17 12.58
CA PHE A 298 11.09 -2.00 12.39
C PHE A 298 11.41 -0.57 11.95
N LYS A 299 12.52 -0.05 12.44
CA LYS A 299 13.15 1.15 11.88
C LYS A 299 13.89 0.76 10.61
N VAL A 300 13.74 1.58 9.58
CA VAL A 300 14.45 1.44 8.31
C VAL A 300 15.50 2.55 8.25
N ALA A 301 16.77 2.19 8.20
CA ALA A 301 17.86 3.15 8.01
C ALA A 301 17.95 3.60 6.55
N ASP A 302 18.66 4.70 6.28
CA ASP A 302 18.83 5.25 4.91
C ASP A 302 19.47 4.26 3.92
N ASN A 303 20.16 3.24 4.40
CA ASN A 303 20.74 2.17 3.61
C ASN A 303 19.88 0.89 3.60
N GLY A 304 18.63 0.97 4.04
CA GLY A 304 17.71 -0.15 4.09
C GLY A 304 17.89 -1.13 5.26
N ALA A 305 18.85 -0.90 6.16
CA ALA A 305 19.06 -1.79 7.33
C ALA A 305 17.86 -1.72 8.28
N LEU A 306 17.41 -2.89 8.74
CA LEU A 306 16.26 -3.06 9.61
C LEU A 306 16.68 -3.22 11.07
N THR A 307 16.00 -2.51 11.98
CA THR A 307 16.18 -2.63 13.42
C THR A 307 14.81 -2.77 14.09
N PRO A 308 14.56 -3.84 14.87
CA PRO A 308 13.28 -4.02 15.57
C PRO A 308 12.97 -2.84 16.50
N ILE A 309 11.70 -2.46 16.57
CA ILE A 309 11.18 -1.49 17.54
C ILE A 309 10.83 -2.24 18.82
N GLY A 310 11.56 -1.95 19.91
CA GLY A 310 11.40 -2.71 21.14
C GLY A 310 11.78 -4.19 20.94
N GLY A 311 10.86 -5.10 21.22
CA GLY A 311 11.01 -6.55 20.98
C GLY A 311 10.38 -7.01 19.67
N ALA A 312 10.33 -6.18 18.64
CA ALA A 312 9.66 -6.32 17.37
C ALA A 312 8.12 -6.18 17.43
N ILE A 313 7.42 -6.88 18.33
CA ILE A 313 5.95 -6.75 18.46
C ILE A 313 5.59 -5.37 19.00
N VAL A 314 4.82 -4.62 18.20
CA VAL A 314 4.38 -3.25 18.51
C VAL A 314 2.85 -3.13 18.65
N GLY A 315 2.10 -4.16 18.27
CA GLY A 315 0.64 -4.23 18.40
C GLY A 315 0.12 -5.66 18.36
N ALA A 316 -1.10 -5.86 18.86
CA ALA A 316 -1.77 -7.15 18.84
C ALA A 316 -3.28 -6.96 18.59
N ASN A 317 -3.80 -7.69 17.61
CA ASN A 317 -5.22 -7.82 17.34
C ASN A 317 -5.83 -8.87 18.31
N PRO A 318 -7.16 -8.97 18.45
CA PRO A 318 -7.77 -10.04 19.22
C PRO A 318 -7.37 -11.41 18.69
N ALA A 319 -7.15 -12.36 19.59
CA ALA A 319 -6.78 -13.72 19.22
C ALA A 319 -7.84 -14.36 18.29
N GLY A 320 -7.39 -14.97 17.22
CA GLY A 320 -8.23 -15.60 16.19
C GLY A 320 -8.85 -14.61 15.19
N SER A 321 -8.42 -13.35 15.19
CA SER A 321 -8.93 -12.35 14.23
C SER A 321 -8.39 -12.51 12.82
N HIS A 322 -7.23 -13.12 12.64
CA HIS A 322 -6.46 -13.24 11.41
C HIS A 322 -6.32 -11.90 10.68
N ASN A 323 -5.26 -11.16 11.01
CA ASN A 323 -4.94 -9.89 10.38
C ASN A 323 -4.31 -10.12 8.99
N VAL A 324 -5.14 -10.06 7.96
CA VAL A 324 -4.83 -10.44 6.56
C VAL A 324 -4.54 -9.27 5.63
N ASP A 325 -4.24 -8.13 6.12
CA ASP A 325 -3.64 -7.02 5.37
C ASP A 325 -3.25 -5.88 6.33
N ILE A 326 -2.38 -5.01 5.86
CA ILE A 326 -1.89 -3.86 6.61
C ILE A 326 -1.66 -2.68 5.68
N ALA A 327 -2.07 -1.48 6.10
CA ALA A 327 -1.84 -0.25 5.37
C ALA A 327 -1.37 0.87 6.32
N VAL A 328 -0.68 1.86 5.78
CA VAL A 328 -0.29 3.10 6.48
C VAL A 328 -0.97 4.28 5.78
N SER A 329 -1.48 5.25 6.55
CA SER A 329 -2.07 6.47 6.00
C SER A 329 -1.06 7.30 5.21
N ALA A 330 -1.56 8.08 4.25
CA ALA A 330 -0.72 8.94 3.40
C ALA A 330 0.06 10.00 4.19
N ASP A 331 -0.45 10.46 5.32
CA ASP A 331 0.24 11.39 6.23
C ASP A 331 1.23 10.69 7.16
N GLY A 332 1.21 9.35 7.23
CA GLY A 332 2.08 8.53 8.07
C GLY A 332 1.74 8.54 9.55
N ASN A 333 0.53 8.91 9.93
CA ASN A 333 0.09 8.96 11.32
C ASN A 333 -0.59 7.68 11.80
N PHE A 334 -1.15 6.88 10.89
CA PHE A 334 -1.92 5.69 11.23
C PHE A 334 -1.42 4.43 10.55
N VAL A 335 -1.55 3.31 11.26
CA VAL A 335 -1.50 1.95 10.72
C VAL A 335 -2.90 1.36 10.82
N TYR A 336 -3.31 0.63 9.80
CA TYR A 336 -4.58 -0.09 9.72
C TYR A 336 -4.29 -1.57 9.53
N THR A 337 -5.01 -2.44 10.26
CA THR A 337 -4.93 -3.90 10.08
C THR A 337 -6.31 -4.48 9.83
N GLN A 338 -6.47 -5.18 8.71
CA GLN A 338 -7.72 -5.84 8.36
C GLN A 338 -7.79 -7.22 9.02
N ASN A 339 -8.86 -7.47 9.77
CA ASN A 339 -9.10 -8.69 10.53
C ASN A 339 -10.22 -9.49 9.86
N SER A 340 -9.86 -10.45 9.02
CA SER A 340 -10.79 -11.19 8.15
C SER A 340 -11.84 -12.01 8.93
N ASN A 341 -11.44 -12.65 10.03
CA ASN A 341 -12.36 -13.47 10.80
C ASN A 341 -13.39 -12.67 11.61
N THR A 342 -13.07 -11.44 12.00
CA THR A 342 -13.97 -10.58 12.77
C THR A 342 -14.69 -9.52 11.91
N GLY A 343 -14.28 -9.34 10.68
CA GLY A 343 -14.85 -8.31 9.79
C GLY A 343 -14.58 -6.89 10.28
N THR A 344 -13.38 -6.65 10.82
CA THR A 344 -12.99 -5.36 11.42
C THR A 344 -11.68 -4.87 10.85
N ILE A 345 -11.45 -3.53 10.97
CA ILE A 345 -10.16 -2.91 10.71
C ILE A 345 -9.75 -2.20 12.01
N ARG A 346 -8.62 -2.59 12.59
CA ARG A 346 -8.06 -1.88 13.73
C ARG A 346 -7.22 -0.71 13.27
N VAL A 347 -7.32 0.39 14.02
CA VAL A 347 -6.65 1.65 13.74
C VAL A 347 -5.65 1.93 14.87
N TRP A 348 -4.41 2.19 14.48
CA TRP A 348 -3.30 2.45 15.38
C TRP A 348 -2.65 3.77 15.03
N THR A 349 -2.39 4.64 16.00
CA THR A 349 -1.51 5.81 15.79
C THR A 349 -0.06 5.40 15.89
N ILE A 350 0.77 6.02 15.04
CA ILE A 350 2.23 5.83 15.02
C ILE A 350 2.86 6.88 15.92
N ASN A 351 3.54 6.45 16.98
CA ASN A 351 4.31 7.33 17.84
C ASN A 351 5.65 7.73 17.16
N SER A 352 6.29 8.78 17.63
CA SER A 352 7.55 9.29 17.05
C SER A 352 8.72 8.31 17.09
N ASP A 353 8.67 7.30 17.96
CA ASP A 353 9.66 6.21 18.07
C ASP A 353 9.31 4.98 17.22
N GLY A 354 8.12 4.98 16.59
CA GLY A 354 7.58 3.91 15.75
C GLY A 354 6.71 2.90 16.51
N THR A 355 6.53 3.05 17.83
CA THR A 355 5.58 2.22 18.57
C THR A 355 4.14 2.56 18.18
N LEU A 356 3.22 1.62 18.32
CA LEU A 356 1.81 1.79 17.96
C LEU A 356 0.94 1.94 19.22
N LYS A 357 -0.14 2.73 19.08
CA LYS A 357 -1.20 2.82 20.08
C LYS A 357 -2.55 2.64 19.39
N GLU A 358 -3.31 1.64 19.81
CA GLU A 358 -4.67 1.42 19.33
C GLU A 358 -5.57 2.62 19.68
N VAL A 359 -6.34 3.08 18.70
CA VAL A 359 -7.21 4.26 18.84
C VAL A 359 -8.64 4.03 18.36
N ASP A 360 -8.87 3.08 17.43
CA ASP A 360 -10.22 2.80 16.91
C ASP A 360 -10.33 1.35 16.40
N ASN A 361 -11.56 0.90 16.18
CA ASN A 361 -11.90 -0.39 15.59
C ASN A 361 -13.10 -0.24 14.65
N ILE A 362 -12.82 -0.07 13.37
CA ILE A 362 -13.83 0.03 12.33
C ILE A 362 -14.50 -1.34 12.16
N SER A 363 -15.83 -1.38 12.13
CA SER A 363 -16.63 -2.57 11.94
C SER A 363 -17.53 -2.48 10.72
N GLY A 364 -18.10 -3.62 10.30
CA GLY A 364 -19.08 -3.66 9.21
C GLY A 364 -18.60 -4.35 7.95
N LEU A 365 -17.37 -4.85 7.92
CA LEU A 365 -16.95 -5.79 6.88
C LEU A 365 -17.59 -7.17 7.12
N PRO A 366 -17.84 -7.96 6.06
CA PRO A 366 -18.26 -9.35 6.21
C PRO A 366 -17.19 -10.17 6.95
N ALA A 367 -17.57 -10.82 8.05
CA ALA A 367 -16.68 -11.69 8.81
C ALA A 367 -16.60 -13.09 8.19
N MET A 368 -15.43 -13.75 8.24
CA MET A 368 -15.20 -15.13 7.77
C MET A 368 -15.67 -15.33 6.29
N SER A 369 -15.47 -14.35 5.45
CA SER A 369 -15.96 -14.31 4.07
C SER A 369 -14.85 -14.08 3.03
N GLY A 370 -13.60 -14.23 3.45
CA GLY A 370 -12.43 -14.09 2.56
C GLY A 370 -12.11 -12.65 2.18
N THR A 371 -12.51 -11.66 3.01
CA THR A 371 -12.12 -10.27 2.80
C THR A 371 -10.61 -10.15 2.73
N ASN A 372 -10.11 -9.53 1.67
CA ASN A 372 -8.69 -9.32 1.42
C ASN A 372 -8.53 -8.04 0.59
N GLY A 373 -7.51 -7.27 0.88
CA GLY A 373 -7.24 -5.98 0.23
C GLY A 373 -7.60 -4.80 1.12
N LEU A 374 -6.56 -4.08 1.54
CA LEU A 374 -6.65 -2.89 2.37
C LEU A 374 -5.80 -1.77 1.77
N ALA A 375 -6.37 -0.58 1.64
CA ALA A 375 -5.65 0.60 1.20
C ALA A 375 -6.07 1.81 2.04
N ALA A 376 -5.15 2.71 2.31
CA ALA A 376 -5.40 3.92 3.09
C ALA A 376 -4.81 5.15 2.40
N ASP A 377 -5.43 6.31 2.65
CA ASP A 377 -5.10 7.59 2.03
C ASP A 377 -4.94 8.67 3.10
#